data_47f89e9d6a8778e64e0216042c3b12b1
#
_entry.id   47f89e9d6a8778e64e0216042c3b12b1
#
_cell.length_a   1.000
_cell.length_b   1.000
_cell.length_c   1.000
_cell.angle_alpha   90.00
_cell.angle_beta   90.00
_cell.angle_gamma   90.00
#
_symmetry.space_group_name_H-M   'P 1'
#
loop_
_entity.id
_entity.type
_entity.pdbx_description
1 polymer ?
#
loop_
_entity_poly.entity_id
_entity_poly.type
_entity_poly.pdbx_seq_one_letter_code
_entity_poly.pdbx_strand_id
1 'polypeptide(L)'
;VFLLFTIGTSIYAAIWPFFTVERFSWSPGMIGISLTIYGVCFAIVQGVLVRPAIKIWGEKKTIIIGFCFEFSAMVTFAFLTDGKILIILIPLASLGVLAQPAIQAILSKSVGDDRQGAIQGVASSLNAIAMVITPITMTWILAVFSDKTAKYYFPGMPFLFSALMVLLCLFIISRRKLASTL
;
A
#
# COMPACT_ATOMS: atom_id res chain seq x y z
N VAL A 1 6.67 9.89 -6.75
CA VAL A 1 5.43 9.40 -6.12
C VAL A 1 5.23 7.92 -6.41
N PHE A 2 5.19 7.49 -7.69
CA PHE A 2 4.90 6.11 -8.06
C PHE A 2 5.83 5.10 -7.35
N LEU A 3 7.16 5.28 -7.41
CA LEU A 3 8.12 4.38 -6.75
C LEU A 3 7.94 4.34 -5.23
N LEU A 4 7.81 5.51 -4.57
CA LEU A 4 7.59 5.57 -3.12
C LEU A 4 6.31 4.87 -2.70
N PHE A 5 5.24 5.06 -3.46
CA PHE A 5 3.98 4.37 -3.23
C PHE A 5 4.11 2.86 -3.40
N THR A 6 4.77 2.42 -4.48
CA THR A 6 4.97 0.99 -4.73
C THR A 6 5.81 0.34 -3.61
N ILE A 7 6.90 0.97 -3.17
CA ILE A 7 7.70 0.48 -2.03
C ILE A 7 6.84 0.42 -0.77
N GLY A 8 6.08 1.47 -0.46
CA GLY A 8 5.22 1.51 0.71
C GLY A 8 4.16 0.40 0.72
N THR A 9 3.47 0.18 -0.38
CA THR A 9 2.37 -0.80 -0.45
C THR A 9 2.83 -2.24 -0.65
N SER A 10 4.03 -2.47 -1.20
CA SER A 10 4.58 -3.83 -1.36
C SER A 10 4.95 -4.49 -0.02
N ILE A 11 4.85 -3.79 1.11
CA ILE A 11 5.09 -4.34 2.45
C ILE A 11 4.19 -5.56 2.74
N TYR A 12 2.93 -5.53 2.30
CA TYR A 12 2.00 -6.63 2.55
C TYR A 12 2.50 -7.94 1.93
N ALA A 13 2.97 -7.90 0.69
CA ALA A 13 3.53 -9.08 0.03
C ALA A 13 4.88 -9.50 0.64
N ALA A 14 5.66 -8.54 1.14
CA ALA A 14 7.01 -8.77 1.63
C ALA A 14 7.06 -9.43 3.01
N ILE A 15 6.24 -8.96 3.97
CA ILE A 15 6.40 -9.37 5.38
C ILE A 15 5.11 -9.87 6.06
N TRP A 16 3.96 -9.85 5.40
CA TRP A 16 2.68 -10.17 6.04
C TRP A 16 2.69 -11.49 6.82
N PRO A 17 3.15 -12.62 6.26
CA PRO A 17 3.20 -13.87 7.00
C PRO A 17 4.13 -13.79 8.22
N PHE A 18 5.30 -13.21 8.06
CA PHE A 18 6.29 -13.09 9.14
C PHE A 18 5.81 -12.18 10.26
N PHE A 19 5.25 -11.02 9.91
CA PHE A 19 4.69 -10.09 10.88
C PHE A 19 3.54 -10.69 11.67
N THR A 20 2.60 -11.38 11.01
CA THR A 20 1.42 -11.95 11.67
C THR A 20 1.75 -13.15 12.56
N VAL A 21 2.75 -13.93 12.18
CA VAL A 21 3.29 -14.98 13.06
C VAL A 21 3.96 -14.37 14.29
N GLU A 22 4.85 -13.40 14.09
CA GLU A 22 5.61 -12.79 15.19
C GLU A 22 4.70 -12.01 16.15
N ARG A 23 3.74 -11.25 15.62
CA ARG A 23 2.90 -10.33 16.41
C ARG A 23 1.72 -11.02 17.04
N PHE A 24 1.06 -11.95 16.35
CA PHE A 24 -0.22 -12.56 16.73
C PHE A 24 -0.14 -14.07 16.89
N SER A 25 1.02 -14.69 16.63
CA SER A 25 1.21 -16.15 16.64
C SER A 25 0.20 -16.88 15.74
N TRP A 26 -0.08 -16.32 14.58
CA TRP A 26 -1.04 -16.88 13.64
C TRP A 26 -0.55 -18.18 13.03
N SER A 27 -1.47 -19.15 12.92
CA SER A 27 -1.24 -20.37 12.14
C SER A 27 -1.25 -20.06 10.63
N PRO A 28 -0.64 -20.93 9.79
CA PRO A 28 -0.72 -20.81 8.34
C PRO A 28 -2.16 -20.69 7.80
N GLY A 29 -3.11 -21.37 8.46
CA GLY A 29 -4.54 -21.27 8.11
C GLY A 29 -5.12 -19.85 8.34
N MET A 30 -4.77 -19.20 9.46
CA MET A 30 -5.21 -17.82 9.74
C MET A 30 -4.58 -16.82 8.77
N ILE A 31 -3.32 -17.02 8.40
CA ILE A 31 -2.67 -16.21 7.36
C ILE A 31 -3.41 -16.36 6.03
N GLY A 32 -3.73 -17.60 5.63
CA GLY A 32 -4.50 -17.88 4.41
C GLY A 32 -5.87 -17.20 4.41
N ILE A 33 -6.61 -17.25 5.54
CA ILE A 33 -7.89 -16.58 5.71
C ILE A 33 -7.73 -15.06 5.54
N SER A 34 -6.75 -14.46 6.18
CA SER A 34 -6.50 -13.01 6.08
C SER A 34 -6.20 -12.55 4.65
N LEU A 35 -5.38 -13.32 3.92
CA LEU A 35 -5.05 -13.06 2.52
C LEU A 35 -6.27 -13.24 1.61
N THR A 36 -7.12 -14.24 1.91
CA THR A 36 -8.38 -14.46 1.17
C THR A 36 -9.33 -13.28 1.36
N ILE A 37 -9.54 -12.84 2.60
CA ILE A 37 -10.38 -11.66 2.90
C ILE A 37 -9.85 -10.43 2.17
N TYR A 38 -8.54 -10.17 2.24
CA TYR A 38 -7.92 -9.07 1.51
C TYR A 38 -8.13 -9.20 0.00
N GLY A 39 -7.90 -10.38 -0.58
CA GLY A 39 -8.07 -10.63 -2.02
C GLY A 39 -9.50 -10.39 -2.51
N VAL A 40 -10.50 -10.83 -1.75
CA VAL A 40 -11.92 -10.58 -2.05
C VAL A 40 -12.24 -9.09 -1.96
N CYS A 41 -11.82 -8.43 -0.90
CA CYS A 41 -12.01 -6.97 -0.74
C CYS A 41 -11.30 -6.19 -1.84
N PHE A 42 -10.06 -6.56 -2.18
CA PHE A 42 -9.30 -6.00 -3.30
C PHE A 42 -10.09 -6.12 -4.61
N ALA A 43 -10.62 -7.31 -4.93
CA ALA A 43 -11.39 -7.53 -6.15
C ALA A 43 -12.66 -6.66 -6.19
N ILE A 44 -13.36 -6.51 -5.06
CA ILE A 44 -14.54 -5.65 -4.94
C ILE A 44 -14.15 -4.19 -5.16
N VAL A 45 -13.10 -3.70 -4.49
CA VAL A 45 -12.65 -2.31 -4.63
C VAL A 45 -12.24 -2.04 -6.07
N GLN A 46 -11.42 -2.89 -6.68
CA GLN A 46 -10.95 -2.73 -8.06
C GLN A 46 -12.07 -2.85 -9.09
N GLY A 47 -12.95 -3.83 -8.94
CA GLY A 47 -14.01 -4.10 -9.92
C GLY A 47 -15.20 -3.15 -9.82
N VAL A 48 -15.55 -2.72 -8.59
CA VAL A 48 -16.79 -1.99 -8.34
C VAL A 48 -16.56 -0.53 -7.95
N LEU A 49 -15.57 -0.24 -7.08
CA LEU A 49 -15.46 1.09 -6.47
C LEU A 49 -14.56 2.06 -7.25
N VAL A 50 -13.52 1.57 -7.95
CA VAL A 50 -12.54 2.43 -8.64
C VAL A 50 -13.21 3.33 -9.69
N ARG A 51 -14.04 2.77 -10.58
CA ARG A 51 -14.68 3.54 -11.65
C ARG A 51 -15.61 4.63 -11.13
N PRO A 52 -16.55 4.35 -10.20
CA PRO A 52 -17.38 5.41 -9.59
C PRO A 52 -16.55 6.45 -8.84
N ALA A 53 -15.53 6.03 -8.09
CA ALA A 53 -14.68 6.94 -7.33
C ALA A 53 -13.99 7.95 -8.26
N ILE A 54 -13.37 7.49 -9.34
CA ILE A 54 -12.71 8.37 -10.32
C ILE A 54 -13.74 9.25 -11.03
N LYS A 55 -14.92 8.73 -11.37
CA LYS A 55 -15.97 9.49 -12.05
C LYS A 55 -16.54 10.61 -11.16
N ILE A 56 -16.72 10.36 -9.87
CA ILE A 56 -17.36 11.31 -8.94
C ILE A 56 -16.34 12.31 -8.38
N TRP A 57 -15.15 11.83 -8.00
CA TRP A 57 -14.16 12.66 -7.29
C TRP A 57 -13.00 13.11 -8.19
N GLY A 58 -12.83 12.51 -9.37
CA GLY A 58 -11.65 12.68 -10.23
C GLY A 58 -10.42 11.93 -9.70
N GLU A 59 -9.41 11.78 -10.55
CA GLU A 59 -8.20 11.00 -10.21
C GLU A 59 -7.48 11.54 -8.97
N LYS A 60 -7.27 12.85 -8.89
CA LYS A 60 -6.51 13.47 -7.78
C LYS A 60 -7.14 13.21 -6.42
N LYS A 61 -8.45 13.43 -6.28
CA LYS A 61 -9.14 13.20 -5.00
C LYS A 61 -9.18 11.71 -4.67
N THR A 62 -9.38 10.85 -5.66
CA THR A 62 -9.37 9.39 -5.47
C THR A 62 -8.01 8.91 -4.94
N ILE A 63 -6.89 9.43 -5.47
CA ILE A 63 -5.55 9.14 -4.96
C ILE A 63 -5.40 9.61 -3.51
N ILE A 64 -5.81 10.83 -3.20
CA ILE A 64 -5.69 11.38 -1.84
C ILE A 64 -6.50 10.54 -0.85
N ILE A 65 -7.74 10.18 -1.20
CA ILE A 65 -8.59 9.34 -0.35
C ILE A 65 -7.96 7.96 -0.16
N GLY A 66 -7.48 7.31 -1.25
CA GLY A 66 -6.79 6.03 -1.15
C GLY A 66 -5.54 6.11 -0.27
N PHE A 67 -4.73 7.15 -0.42
CA PHE A 67 -3.56 7.35 0.44
C PHE A 67 -3.90 7.58 1.91
N CYS A 68 -5.01 8.27 2.19
CA CYS A 68 -5.47 8.45 3.58
C CYS A 68 -5.87 7.12 4.21
N PHE A 69 -6.60 6.28 3.48
CA PHE A 69 -6.95 4.93 3.95
C PHE A 69 -5.71 4.05 4.14
N GLU A 70 -4.80 4.05 3.17
CA GLU A 70 -3.55 3.27 3.23
C GLU A 70 -2.68 3.70 4.40
N PHE A 71 -2.46 5.01 4.57
CA PHE A 71 -1.71 5.57 5.70
C PHE A 71 -2.34 5.18 7.04
N SER A 72 -3.66 5.36 7.18
CA SER A 72 -4.37 5.03 8.40
C SER A 72 -4.30 3.53 8.72
N ALA A 73 -4.42 2.67 7.71
CA ALA A 73 -4.29 1.23 7.86
C ALA A 73 -2.88 0.84 8.33
N MET A 74 -1.83 1.39 7.70
CA MET A 74 -0.44 1.10 8.08
C MET A 74 -0.14 1.54 9.50
N VAL A 75 -0.55 2.75 9.89
CA VAL A 75 -0.37 3.23 11.26
C VAL A 75 -1.13 2.33 12.24
N THR A 76 -2.37 1.97 11.93
CA THR A 76 -3.17 1.10 12.80
C THR A 76 -2.52 -0.27 12.94
N PHE A 77 -2.10 -0.91 11.85
CA PHE A 77 -1.45 -2.22 11.87
C PHE A 77 -0.13 -2.22 12.63
N ALA A 78 0.61 -1.11 12.60
CA ALA A 78 1.85 -0.97 13.36
C ALA A 78 1.64 -1.12 14.87
N PHE A 79 0.56 -0.55 15.40
CA PHE A 79 0.30 -0.54 16.85
C PHE A 79 -0.66 -1.65 17.32
N LEU A 80 -1.34 -2.32 16.39
CA LEU A 80 -2.34 -3.32 16.73
C LEU A 80 -1.70 -4.54 17.43
N THR A 81 -2.36 -4.99 18.51
CA THR A 81 -1.92 -6.16 19.31
C THR A 81 -2.91 -7.31 19.25
N ASP A 82 -4.13 -7.07 18.78
CA ASP A 82 -5.17 -8.10 18.66
C ASP A 82 -5.39 -8.48 17.19
N GLY A 83 -5.06 -9.74 16.86
CA GLY A 83 -5.22 -10.26 15.50
C GLY A 83 -6.69 -10.35 15.03
N LYS A 84 -7.66 -10.46 15.94
CA LYS A 84 -9.09 -10.47 15.56
C LYS A 84 -9.52 -9.11 15.05
N ILE A 85 -9.07 -8.03 15.69
CA ILE A 85 -9.33 -6.67 15.24
C ILE A 85 -8.66 -6.44 13.89
N LEU A 86 -7.45 -6.99 13.68
CA LEU A 86 -6.77 -6.91 12.39
C LEU A 86 -7.64 -7.46 11.25
N ILE A 87 -8.23 -8.65 11.42
CA ILE A 87 -9.11 -9.27 10.43
C ILE A 87 -10.31 -8.36 10.09
N ILE A 88 -10.92 -7.75 11.10
CA ILE A 88 -12.07 -6.84 10.92
C ILE A 88 -11.66 -5.57 10.17
N LEU A 89 -10.43 -5.12 10.31
CA LEU A 89 -9.93 -3.90 9.66
C LEU A 89 -9.44 -4.12 8.23
N ILE A 90 -9.17 -5.35 7.79
CA ILE A 90 -8.71 -5.65 6.42
C ILE A 90 -9.64 -5.07 5.35
N PRO A 91 -10.98 -5.21 5.42
CA PRO A 91 -11.88 -4.60 4.44
C PRO A 91 -11.74 -3.08 4.34
N LEU A 92 -11.58 -2.40 5.48
CA LEU A 92 -11.38 -0.95 5.50
C LEU A 92 -10.01 -0.55 4.93
N ALA A 93 -8.96 -1.30 5.27
CA ALA A 93 -7.62 -1.11 4.74
C ALA A 93 -7.57 -1.29 3.21
N SER A 94 -8.37 -2.22 2.67
CA SER A 94 -8.43 -2.47 1.22
C SER A 94 -8.88 -1.26 0.40
N LEU A 95 -9.54 -0.25 1.01
CA LEU A 95 -9.89 0.99 0.33
C LEU A 95 -8.66 1.81 -0.10
N GLY A 96 -7.51 1.58 0.50
CA GLY A 96 -6.22 2.15 0.04
C GLY A 96 -5.89 1.80 -1.41
N VAL A 97 -6.36 0.66 -1.88
CA VAL A 97 -6.16 0.18 -3.26
C VAL A 97 -6.74 1.13 -4.33
N LEU A 98 -7.69 2.02 -3.97
CA LEU A 98 -8.23 3.04 -4.88
C LEU A 98 -7.15 3.95 -5.50
N ALA A 99 -6.03 4.16 -4.81
CA ALA A 99 -4.97 5.04 -5.27
C ALA A 99 -4.24 4.50 -6.50
N GLN A 100 -3.99 3.19 -6.57
CA GLN A 100 -3.16 2.59 -7.62
C GLN A 100 -3.70 2.79 -9.04
N PRO A 101 -4.97 2.45 -9.37
CA PRO A 101 -5.50 2.67 -10.71
C PRO A 101 -5.66 4.16 -11.05
N ALA A 102 -5.91 5.01 -10.07
CA ALA A 102 -5.98 6.45 -10.29
C ALA A 102 -4.60 7.05 -10.62
N ILE A 103 -3.52 6.56 -10.02
CA ILE A 103 -2.13 6.91 -10.38
C ILE A 103 -1.83 6.43 -11.80
N GLN A 104 -2.20 5.20 -12.15
CA GLN A 104 -2.01 4.64 -13.49
C GLN A 104 -2.76 5.46 -14.55
N ALA A 105 -3.98 5.91 -14.25
CA ALA A 105 -4.75 6.77 -15.14
C ALA A 105 -4.05 8.12 -15.41
N ILE A 106 -3.49 8.75 -14.36
CA ILE A 106 -2.72 9.99 -14.51
C ILE A 106 -1.44 9.75 -15.33
N LEU A 107 -0.71 8.65 -15.06
CA LEU A 107 0.49 8.32 -15.81
C LEU A 107 0.19 8.13 -17.31
N SER A 108 -0.85 7.38 -17.64
CA SER A 108 -1.25 7.15 -19.02
C SER A 108 -1.67 8.44 -19.73
N LYS A 109 -2.42 9.33 -19.05
CA LYS A 109 -2.84 10.64 -19.60
C LYS A 109 -1.71 11.67 -19.70
N SER A 110 -0.58 11.46 -19.03
CA SER A 110 0.54 12.41 -19.01
C SER A 110 1.39 12.39 -20.28
N VAL A 111 1.18 11.45 -21.17
CA VAL A 111 1.92 11.27 -22.41
C VAL A 111 0.97 11.07 -23.60
N GLY A 112 1.41 11.43 -24.80
CA GLY A 112 0.67 11.13 -26.03
C GLY A 112 0.62 9.63 -26.33
N ASP A 113 -0.28 9.24 -27.23
CA ASP A 113 -0.53 7.84 -27.59
C ASP A 113 0.74 7.13 -28.11
N ASP A 114 1.63 7.87 -28.78
CA ASP A 114 2.92 7.41 -29.27
C ASP A 114 3.90 7.00 -28.16
N ARG A 115 3.71 7.48 -26.92
CA ARG A 115 4.62 7.25 -25.79
C ARG A 115 4.03 6.40 -24.67
N GLN A 116 2.82 5.89 -24.83
CA GLN A 116 2.18 5.08 -23.78
C GLN A 116 2.98 3.82 -23.44
N GLY A 117 3.57 3.17 -24.45
CA GLY A 117 4.45 2.03 -24.21
C GLY A 117 5.69 2.37 -23.39
N ALA A 118 6.30 3.54 -23.65
CA ALA A 118 7.46 3.98 -22.90
C ALA A 118 7.14 4.26 -21.40
N ILE A 119 6.02 4.94 -21.12
CA ILE A 119 5.64 5.23 -19.72
C ILE A 119 5.26 3.95 -18.96
N GLN A 120 4.61 2.98 -19.61
CA GLN A 120 4.34 1.67 -19.02
C GLN A 120 5.63 0.88 -18.77
N GLY A 121 6.60 0.96 -19.68
CA GLY A 121 7.93 0.37 -19.49
C GLY A 121 8.64 0.96 -18.25
N VAL A 122 8.62 2.29 -18.10
CA VAL A 122 9.17 2.96 -16.91
C VAL A 122 8.43 2.52 -15.64
N ALA A 123 7.10 2.49 -15.64
CA ALA A 123 6.33 2.05 -14.50
C ALA A 123 6.64 0.60 -14.10
N SER A 124 6.76 -0.30 -15.09
CA SER A 124 7.13 -1.71 -14.86
C SER A 124 8.55 -1.84 -14.29
N SER A 125 9.50 -1.05 -14.78
CA SER A 125 10.88 -1.03 -14.26
C SER A 125 10.91 -0.55 -12.81
N LEU A 126 10.15 0.50 -12.46
CA LEU A 126 10.04 0.98 -11.10
C LEU A 126 9.37 -0.04 -10.17
N ASN A 127 8.36 -0.77 -10.66
CA ASN A 127 7.76 -1.88 -9.93
C ASN A 127 8.78 -3.00 -9.67
N ALA A 128 9.56 -3.38 -10.67
CA ALA A 128 10.60 -4.41 -10.53
C ALA A 128 11.64 -4.01 -9.48
N ILE A 129 12.09 -2.75 -9.48
CA ILE A 129 13.01 -2.21 -8.46
C ILE A 129 12.37 -2.30 -7.07
N ALA A 130 11.11 -1.89 -6.93
CA ALA A 130 10.41 -1.96 -5.64
C ALA A 130 10.26 -3.40 -5.16
N MET A 131 9.95 -4.36 -6.04
CA MET A 131 9.81 -5.79 -5.71
C MET A 131 11.12 -6.42 -5.20
N VAL A 132 12.28 -5.87 -5.56
CA VAL A 132 13.58 -6.33 -5.04
C VAL A 132 13.94 -5.61 -3.73
N ILE A 133 13.79 -4.29 -3.70
CA ILE A 133 14.22 -3.48 -2.54
C ILE A 133 13.30 -3.70 -1.33
N THR A 134 11.98 -3.77 -1.55
CA THR A 134 11.01 -3.83 -0.44
C THR A 134 11.17 -5.06 0.44
N PRO A 135 11.24 -6.31 -0.08
CA PRO A 135 11.44 -7.48 0.78
C PRO A 135 12.72 -7.39 1.61
N ILE A 136 13.81 -6.94 1.00
CA ILE A 136 15.12 -6.83 1.68
C ILE A 136 15.02 -5.84 2.84
N THR A 137 14.54 -4.62 2.56
CA THR A 137 14.47 -3.56 3.57
C THR A 137 13.45 -3.86 4.67
N MET A 138 12.25 -4.33 4.30
CA MET A 138 11.18 -4.57 5.25
C MET A 138 11.44 -5.78 6.13
N THR A 139 12.03 -6.85 5.59
CA THR A 139 12.43 -8.02 6.37
C THR A 139 13.57 -7.68 7.33
N TRP A 140 14.53 -6.87 6.88
CA TRP A 140 15.61 -6.40 7.75
C TRP A 140 15.07 -5.55 8.91
N ILE A 141 14.20 -4.58 8.63
CA ILE A 141 13.56 -3.77 9.68
C ILE A 141 12.75 -4.66 10.62
N LEU A 142 11.98 -5.61 10.10
CA LEU A 142 11.22 -6.54 10.92
C LEU A 142 12.15 -7.35 11.83
N ALA A 143 13.23 -7.92 11.31
CA ALA A 143 14.18 -8.72 12.08
C ALA A 143 14.82 -7.90 13.21
N VAL A 144 15.27 -6.67 12.94
CA VAL A 144 15.89 -5.80 13.93
C VAL A 144 14.90 -5.43 15.07
N PHE A 145 13.64 -5.14 14.74
CA PHE A 145 12.65 -4.70 15.71
C PHE A 145 11.79 -5.84 16.30
N SER A 146 11.99 -7.10 15.85
CA SER A 146 11.37 -8.29 16.43
C SER A 146 12.32 -9.07 17.35
N ASP A 147 13.55 -8.59 17.55
CA ASP A 147 14.47 -9.20 18.50
C ASP A 147 14.01 -8.90 19.93
N LYS A 148 13.57 -9.96 20.65
CA LYS A 148 13.08 -9.86 22.03
C LYS A 148 14.19 -9.53 23.04
N THR A 149 15.45 -9.64 22.64
CA THR A 149 16.61 -9.27 23.46
C THR A 149 17.03 -7.81 23.23
N ALA A 150 16.55 -7.20 22.18
CA ALA A 150 16.84 -5.80 21.88
C ALA A 150 16.13 -4.85 22.84
N LYS A 151 16.72 -3.67 23.06
CA LYS A 151 16.17 -2.62 23.93
C LYS A 151 14.77 -2.16 23.49
N TYR A 152 14.45 -2.27 22.21
CA TYR A 152 13.18 -1.83 21.65
C TYR A 152 12.58 -2.95 20.80
N TYR A 153 11.58 -3.64 21.36
CA TYR A 153 10.78 -4.63 20.64
C TYR A 153 9.54 -3.96 20.06
N PHE A 154 9.49 -3.83 18.73
CA PHE A 154 8.36 -3.24 18.03
C PHE A 154 8.19 -3.81 16.62
N PRO A 155 7.61 -5.01 16.45
CA PRO A 155 7.42 -5.66 15.15
C PRO A 155 6.60 -4.85 14.13
N GLY A 156 5.88 -3.83 14.56
CA GLY A 156 5.13 -2.90 13.71
C GLY A 156 5.96 -1.86 12.97
N MET A 157 7.29 -1.75 13.24
CA MET A 157 8.16 -0.73 12.65
C MET A 157 8.14 -0.69 11.11
N PRO A 158 8.15 -1.82 10.37
CA PRO A 158 8.07 -1.79 8.92
C PRO A 158 6.81 -1.08 8.41
N PHE A 159 5.67 -1.24 9.11
CA PHE A 159 4.43 -0.54 8.76
C PHE A 159 4.52 0.97 8.97
N LEU A 160 5.22 1.44 10.02
CA LEU A 160 5.48 2.88 10.20
C LEU A 160 6.40 3.43 9.11
N PHE A 161 7.41 2.68 8.72
CA PHE A 161 8.26 3.07 7.60
C PHE A 161 7.46 3.20 6.29
N SER A 162 6.59 2.22 6.01
CA SER A 162 5.68 2.29 4.85
C SER A 162 4.68 3.45 4.96
N ALA A 163 4.13 3.70 6.14
CA ALA A 163 3.26 4.84 6.38
C ALA A 163 3.96 6.17 6.07
N LEU A 164 5.25 6.31 6.44
CA LEU A 164 6.06 7.48 6.09
C LEU A 164 6.18 7.64 4.57
N MET A 165 6.40 6.56 3.81
CA MET A 165 6.46 6.62 2.34
C MET A 165 5.13 7.09 1.74
N VAL A 166 4.00 6.57 2.23
CA VAL A 166 2.66 6.98 1.78
C VAL A 166 2.36 8.43 2.18
N LEU A 167 2.77 8.86 3.38
CA LEU A 167 2.63 10.24 3.83
C LEU A 167 3.42 11.22 2.94
N LEU A 168 4.64 10.88 2.56
CA LEU A 168 5.43 11.66 1.60
C LEU A 168 4.72 11.75 0.24
N CYS A 169 4.13 10.65 -0.24
CA CYS A 169 3.33 10.66 -1.47
C CYS A 169 2.12 11.59 -1.33
N LEU A 170 1.40 11.52 -0.22
CA LEU A 170 0.25 12.37 0.08
C LEU A 170 0.65 13.85 0.07
N PHE A 171 1.76 14.20 0.71
CA PHE A 171 2.29 15.56 0.75
C PHE A 171 2.65 16.08 -0.65
N ILE A 172 3.34 15.27 -1.46
CA ILE A 172 3.73 15.66 -2.83
C ILE A 172 2.49 15.87 -3.70
N ILE A 173 1.50 14.99 -3.64
CA ILE A 173 0.29 15.09 -4.48
C ILE A 173 -0.61 16.24 -4.03
N SER A 174 -0.74 16.48 -2.73
CA SER A 174 -1.57 17.56 -2.22
C SER A 174 -1.07 18.93 -2.69
N ARG A 175 0.25 19.14 -2.72
CA ARG A 175 0.88 20.40 -3.15
C ARG A 175 0.93 20.61 -4.66
N ARG A 176 0.90 19.56 -5.47
CA ARG A 176 0.90 19.72 -6.93
C ARG A 176 -0.50 20.11 -7.41
N LYS A 177 -0.59 21.25 -8.10
CA LYS A 177 -1.71 21.52 -9.01
C LYS A 177 -1.54 20.52 -10.17
N LEU A 178 -2.19 19.35 -10.08
CA LEU A 178 -2.38 18.51 -11.24
C LEU A 178 -3.22 19.35 -12.21
N ALA A 179 -2.67 19.65 -13.38
CA ALA A 179 -3.39 20.37 -14.42
C ALA A 179 -4.74 19.66 -14.58
N SER A 180 -5.82 20.39 -14.33
CA SER A 180 -7.15 19.99 -14.73
C SER A 180 -7.14 20.04 -16.25
N THR A 181 -6.80 18.94 -16.89
CA THR A 181 -7.11 18.75 -18.30
C THR A 181 -8.62 18.62 -18.40
N LEU A 182 -9.21 19.73 -18.81
CA LEU A 182 -10.56 19.81 -19.37
C LEU A 182 -10.71 18.85 -20.54
#